data_ec8280471f7c26ec175e7f83d829819a
#
_entry.id   ec8280471f7c26ec175e7f83d829819a
#
_cell.length_a   1.000
_cell.length_b   1.000
_cell.length_c   1.000
_cell.angle_alpha   90.00
_cell.angle_beta   90.00
_cell.angle_gamma   90.00
#
_symmetry.space_group_name_H-M   'P 1'
#
loop_
_entity.id
_entity.type
_entity.pdbx_description
1 polymer ?
#
loop_
_entity_poly.entity_id
_entity_poly.type
_entity_poly.pdbx_seq_one_letter_code
_entity_poly.pdbx_strand_id
1 'polypeptide(L)'
;MREHLEVISAIGLGLGLAMAFVPGAAAQSSPVTAIDIALEPDATMIDHAKAANERLLQSFPKGFSLDETHHPHISMLQQFVRTDDLDKVFAAANAVLANEKPTTWTLKAFKYYYIPAAPMGVAGIVIEPTPDLHRLQDELIKAVEPYTVKTGTPAAFFSEDGGRDIQGQLISYVENFVRDAAGKRFNPHVTIGVATEKFLKEMLAQPFPSFTFSPAGASVYQLGSFGTARKELKALTP
;
A
#
# COMPACT_ATOMS: atom_id res chain seq x y z
N MET A 1 30.19 -94.64 6.84
CA MET A 1 30.02 -94.41 8.32
C MET A 1 29.95 -92.95 8.51
N ARG A 2 28.73 -92.47 8.73
CA ARG A 2 28.13 -91.91 9.95
C ARG A 2 29.06 -90.82 10.55
N GLU A 3 28.65 -89.57 10.77
CA GLU A 3 27.62 -89.20 11.76
C GLU A 3 26.98 -87.83 11.45
N HIS A 4 25.75 -87.68 11.89
CA HIS A 4 24.92 -86.47 11.94
C HIS A 4 25.42 -85.45 12.93
N LEU A 5 25.36 -84.17 12.62
CA LEU A 5 25.28 -83.16 13.61
C LEU A 5 24.23 -82.10 13.17
N GLU A 6 23.18 -82.04 13.97
CA GLU A 6 22.11 -81.03 13.87
C GLU A 6 22.62 -79.68 14.32
N VAL A 7 22.33 -78.65 13.54
CA VAL A 7 22.54 -77.26 13.99
C VAL A 7 21.17 -76.60 14.16
N ILE A 8 20.90 -76.23 15.38
CA ILE A 8 19.69 -75.54 15.83
C ILE A 8 19.72 -74.07 15.30
N SER A 9 18.69 -73.71 14.54
CA SER A 9 18.52 -72.36 14.01
C SER A 9 17.78 -71.51 15.05
N ALA A 10 18.47 -70.51 15.61
CA ALA A 10 17.85 -69.52 16.49
C ALA A 10 17.26 -68.37 15.63
N ILE A 11 15.95 -68.27 15.65
CA ILE A 11 15.20 -67.17 15.00
C ILE A 11 15.28 -65.96 15.96
N GLY A 12 16.09 -64.96 15.59
CA GLY A 12 16.10 -63.64 16.22
C GLY A 12 15.02 -62.77 15.64
N LEU A 13 13.98 -62.50 16.44
CA LEU A 13 12.91 -61.57 16.09
C LEU A 13 13.41 -60.13 16.34
N GLY A 14 13.91 -59.48 15.29
CA GLY A 14 14.28 -58.08 15.30
C GLY A 14 13.04 -57.17 15.18
N LEU A 15 12.61 -56.55 16.29
CA LEU A 15 11.57 -55.52 16.30
C LEU A 15 12.15 -54.22 15.70
N GLY A 16 11.94 -54.00 14.38
CA GLY A 16 12.29 -52.77 13.72
C GLY A 16 11.27 -51.68 14.07
N LEU A 17 11.68 -50.75 14.94
CA LEU A 17 10.89 -49.52 15.24
C LEU A 17 10.97 -48.58 14.02
N ALA A 18 9.96 -48.67 13.15
CA ALA A 18 9.81 -47.71 12.05
C ALA A 18 9.39 -46.35 12.64
N MET A 19 10.36 -45.42 12.80
CA MET A 19 10.03 -44.02 13.05
C MET A 19 9.36 -43.44 11.79
N ALA A 20 8.05 -43.24 11.86
CA ALA A 20 7.31 -42.48 10.87
C ALA A 20 7.77 -41.01 10.96
N PHE A 21 8.52 -40.57 9.94
CA PHE A 21 8.81 -39.17 9.73
C PHE A 21 7.49 -38.51 9.31
N VAL A 22 6.84 -37.78 10.24
CA VAL A 22 5.74 -36.87 9.91
C VAL A 22 6.42 -35.63 9.31
N PRO A 23 6.23 -35.36 7.99
CA PRO A 23 6.73 -34.11 7.44
C PRO A 23 6.02 -32.99 8.19
N GLY A 24 6.78 -32.16 8.92
CA GLY A 24 6.26 -30.97 9.56
C GLY A 24 5.58 -30.13 8.48
N ALA A 25 4.28 -29.90 8.63
CA ALA A 25 3.57 -28.93 7.80
C ALA A 25 4.33 -27.61 7.94
N ALA A 26 5.00 -27.19 6.88
CA ALA A 26 5.54 -25.84 6.80
C ALA A 26 4.35 -24.92 7.08
N ALA A 27 4.41 -24.15 8.15
CA ALA A 27 3.39 -23.16 8.45
C ALA A 27 3.30 -22.24 7.22
N GLN A 28 2.22 -22.36 6.46
CA GLN A 28 1.94 -21.42 5.37
C GLN A 28 1.81 -20.06 6.04
N SER A 29 2.73 -19.15 5.70
CA SER A 29 2.60 -17.76 6.12
C SER A 29 1.24 -17.26 5.64
N SER A 30 0.44 -16.67 6.54
CA SER A 30 -0.84 -16.06 6.16
C SER A 30 -0.63 -15.10 4.99
N PRO A 31 -1.55 -15.06 4.01
CA PRO A 31 -1.49 -14.13 2.90
C PRO A 31 -1.34 -12.69 3.41
N VAL A 32 -0.62 -11.87 2.66
CA VAL A 32 -0.34 -10.47 2.99
C VAL A 32 -0.97 -9.59 1.93
N THR A 33 -1.58 -8.47 2.36
CA THR A 33 -2.14 -7.44 1.50
C THR A 33 -1.41 -6.12 1.73
N ALA A 34 -0.97 -5.48 0.64
CA ALA A 34 -0.44 -4.11 0.67
C ALA A 34 -1.62 -3.14 0.60
N ILE A 35 -1.84 -2.36 1.66
CA ILE A 35 -2.97 -1.44 1.76
C ILE A 35 -2.54 0.03 1.77
N ASP A 36 -3.47 0.90 1.36
CA ASP A 36 -3.47 2.34 1.60
C ASP A 36 -4.75 2.71 2.33
N ILE A 37 -4.65 3.34 3.49
CA ILE A 37 -5.77 4.04 4.13
C ILE A 37 -5.68 5.48 3.69
N ALA A 38 -6.67 5.93 2.93
CA ALA A 38 -6.63 7.18 2.21
C ALA A 38 -7.85 8.05 2.48
N LEU A 39 -7.65 9.38 2.49
CA LEU A 39 -8.74 10.33 2.37
C LEU A 39 -9.07 10.56 0.90
N GLU A 40 -10.35 10.55 0.59
CA GLU A 40 -10.88 10.87 -0.73
C GLU A 40 -11.21 12.36 -0.80
N PRO A 41 -10.66 13.11 -1.75
CA PRO A 41 -10.95 14.53 -1.87
C PRO A 41 -12.31 14.79 -2.51
N ASP A 42 -12.83 15.99 -2.31
CA ASP A 42 -14.05 16.46 -2.97
C ASP A 42 -13.83 16.76 -4.47
N ALA A 43 -14.92 17.11 -5.16
CA ALA A 43 -14.92 17.42 -6.59
C ALA A 43 -13.92 18.54 -6.95
N THR A 44 -13.69 19.51 -6.06
CA THR A 44 -12.74 20.61 -6.31
C THR A 44 -11.33 20.09 -6.54
N MET A 45 -10.81 19.24 -5.63
CA MET A 45 -9.49 18.66 -5.80
C MET A 45 -9.46 17.68 -6.98
N ILE A 46 -10.53 16.88 -7.16
CA ILE A 46 -10.62 15.92 -8.27
C ILE A 46 -10.49 16.62 -9.61
N ASP A 47 -11.19 17.74 -9.82
CA ASP A 47 -11.15 18.50 -11.06
C ASP A 47 -9.75 19.09 -11.32
N HIS A 48 -9.12 19.66 -10.29
CA HIS A 48 -7.74 20.15 -10.39
C HIS A 48 -6.74 19.03 -10.69
N ALA A 49 -6.89 17.89 -10.04
CA ALA A 49 -6.02 16.73 -10.26
C ALA A 49 -6.16 16.16 -11.67
N LYS A 50 -7.40 16.01 -12.17
CA LYS A 50 -7.68 15.54 -13.54
C LYS A 50 -7.15 16.50 -14.59
N ALA A 51 -7.38 17.80 -14.44
CA ALA A 51 -6.85 18.81 -15.38
C ALA A 51 -5.31 18.79 -15.41
N ALA A 52 -4.65 18.60 -14.28
CA ALA A 52 -3.20 18.45 -14.22
C ALA A 52 -2.75 17.12 -14.86
N ASN A 53 -3.47 16.01 -14.61
CA ASN A 53 -3.19 14.70 -15.22
C ASN A 53 -3.28 14.73 -16.74
N GLU A 54 -4.27 15.40 -17.32
CA GLU A 54 -4.40 15.57 -18.76
C GLU A 54 -3.16 16.24 -19.37
N ARG A 55 -2.62 17.26 -18.71
CA ARG A 55 -1.37 17.93 -19.15
C ARG A 55 -0.17 16.97 -19.09
N LEU A 56 -0.09 16.11 -18.06
CA LEU A 56 0.96 15.10 -17.94
C LEU A 56 0.83 14.07 -19.07
N LEU A 57 -0.36 13.59 -19.36
CA LEU A 57 -0.64 12.63 -20.44
C LEU A 57 -0.34 13.17 -21.83
N GLN A 58 -0.55 14.47 -22.07
CA GLN A 58 -0.12 15.13 -23.32
C GLN A 58 1.40 15.07 -23.48
N SER A 59 2.16 15.23 -22.39
CA SER A 59 3.63 15.13 -22.41
C SER A 59 4.12 13.69 -22.41
N PHE A 60 3.41 12.79 -21.75
CA PHE A 60 3.77 11.37 -21.62
C PHE A 60 2.53 10.48 -21.71
N PRO A 61 2.08 10.12 -22.93
CA PRO A 61 0.87 9.32 -23.14
C PRO A 61 0.90 7.89 -22.56
N LYS A 62 2.09 7.41 -22.13
CA LYS A 62 2.27 6.12 -21.45
C LYS A 62 2.07 6.20 -19.94
N GLY A 63 1.73 7.37 -19.40
CA GLY A 63 1.31 7.54 -18.02
C GLY A 63 -0.06 6.89 -17.76
N PHE A 64 -0.54 7.02 -16.53
CA PHE A 64 -1.88 6.56 -16.17
C PHE A 64 -2.88 7.71 -16.08
N SER A 65 -4.13 7.43 -16.42
CA SER A 65 -5.26 8.36 -16.21
C SER A 65 -5.75 8.30 -14.78
N LEU A 66 -6.25 9.42 -14.26
CA LEU A 66 -6.99 9.45 -13.00
C LEU A 66 -8.45 9.06 -13.28
N ASP A 67 -8.76 7.80 -13.03
CA ASP A 67 -10.06 7.17 -13.28
C ASP A 67 -10.41 6.20 -12.14
N GLU A 68 -11.34 5.29 -12.38
CA GLU A 68 -11.78 4.27 -11.40
C GLU A 68 -10.67 3.27 -11.02
N THR A 69 -9.55 3.25 -11.75
CA THR A 69 -8.43 2.35 -11.48
C THR A 69 -7.23 3.06 -10.85
N HIS A 70 -7.26 4.40 -10.81
CA HIS A 70 -6.23 5.25 -10.20
C HIS A 70 -6.94 6.42 -9.51
N HIS A 71 -7.51 6.14 -8.33
CA HIS A 71 -8.29 7.12 -7.60
C HIS A 71 -7.41 8.27 -7.06
N PRO A 72 -7.78 9.56 -7.30
CA PRO A 72 -7.17 10.66 -6.59
C PRO A 72 -7.42 10.54 -5.08
N HIS A 73 -6.36 10.54 -4.28
CA HIS A 73 -6.45 10.32 -2.84
C HIS A 73 -5.29 10.97 -2.10
N ILE A 74 -5.42 11.08 -0.78
CA ILE A 74 -4.34 11.48 0.13
C ILE A 74 -4.01 10.25 0.98
N SER A 75 -2.86 9.63 0.74
CA SER A 75 -2.39 8.50 1.55
C SER A 75 -2.14 8.95 2.99
N MET A 76 -2.83 8.35 3.93
CA MET A 76 -2.60 8.53 5.36
C MET A 76 -1.69 7.44 5.93
N LEU A 77 -1.84 6.20 5.44
CA LEU A 77 -1.03 5.06 5.89
C LEU A 77 -0.92 4.00 4.81
N GLN A 78 0.29 3.72 4.34
CA GLN A 78 0.57 2.55 3.51
C GLN A 78 1.30 1.49 4.34
N GLN A 79 0.81 0.25 4.33
CA GLN A 79 1.36 -0.85 5.11
C GLN A 79 1.05 -2.22 4.50
N PHE A 80 1.87 -3.19 4.88
CA PHE A 80 1.54 -4.60 4.70
C PHE A 80 0.75 -5.10 5.91
N VAL A 81 -0.39 -5.72 5.67
CA VAL A 81 -1.23 -6.32 6.72
C VAL A 81 -1.50 -7.78 6.43
N ARG A 82 -1.79 -8.57 7.46
CA ARG A 82 -2.29 -9.94 7.26
C ARG A 82 -3.66 -9.86 6.59
N THR A 83 -3.85 -10.58 5.49
CA THR A 83 -5.11 -10.59 4.75
C THR A 83 -6.28 -11.04 5.62
N ASP A 84 -6.04 -11.99 6.53
CA ASP A 84 -7.04 -12.51 7.46
C ASP A 84 -7.47 -11.48 8.52
N ASP A 85 -6.71 -10.39 8.70
CA ASP A 85 -7.02 -9.33 9.65
C ASP A 85 -7.66 -8.08 8.99
N LEU A 86 -7.96 -8.11 7.69
CA LEU A 86 -8.51 -6.94 6.97
C LEU A 86 -9.76 -6.37 7.65
N ASP A 87 -10.71 -7.20 8.09
CA ASP A 87 -11.89 -6.71 8.80
C ASP A 87 -11.57 -5.97 10.09
N LYS A 88 -10.51 -6.38 10.79
CA LYS A 88 -10.04 -5.69 12.00
C LYS A 88 -9.35 -4.37 11.66
N VAL A 89 -8.60 -4.33 10.55
CA VAL A 89 -8.02 -3.09 10.01
C VAL A 89 -9.12 -2.10 9.65
N PHE A 90 -10.17 -2.54 8.95
CA PHE A 90 -11.32 -1.69 8.60
C PHE A 90 -12.02 -1.14 9.83
N ALA A 91 -12.28 -1.99 10.84
CA ALA A 91 -12.90 -1.58 12.09
C ALA A 91 -12.04 -0.56 12.85
N ALA A 92 -10.73 -0.79 12.93
CA ALA A 92 -9.79 0.11 13.60
C ALA A 92 -9.71 1.48 12.90
N ALA A 93 -9.61 1.49 11.56
CA ALA A 93 -9.59 2.72 10.78
C ALA A 93 -10.91 3.50 10.91
N ASN A 94 -12.06 2.81 10.83
CA ASN A 94 -13.37 3.44 11.04
C ASN A 94 -13.50 4.10 12.41
N ALA A 95 -13.02 3.45 13.47
CA ALA A 95 -13.08 4.02 14.82
C ALA A 95 -12.27 5.33 14.94
N VAL A 96 -11.10 5.38 14.31
CA VAL A 96 -10.29 6.62 14.26
C VAL A 96 -11.01 7.70 13.46
N LEU A 97 -11.48 7.40 12.26
CA LEU A 97 -12.15 8.37 11.38
C LEU A 97 -13.44 8.94 11.98
N ALA A 98 -14.23 8.12 12.67
CA ALA A 98 -15.43 8.56 13.36
C ALA A 98 -15.16 9.59 14.48
N ASN A 99 -13.99 9.52 15.10
CA ASN A 99 -13.54 10.49 16.09
C ASN A 99 -13.00 11.77 15.46
N GLU A 100 -12.19 11.64 14.41
CA GLU A 100 -11.47 12.74 13.76
C GLU A 100 -12.36 13.55 12.81
N LYS A 101 -13.35 12.93 12.19
CA LYS A 101 -14.35 13.56 11.27
C LYS A 101 -13.71 14.39 10.16
N PRO A 102 -12.78 13.81 9.36
CA PRO A 102 -12.03 14.57 8.36
C PRO A 102 -12.91 15.26 7.30
N THR A 103 -14.12 14.78 7.07
CA THR A 103 -15.09 15.42 6.15
C THR A 103 -15.53 16.82 6.57
N THR A 104 -15.24 17.21 7.82
CA THR A 104 -15.51 18.58 8.33
C THR A 104 -14.33 19.54 8.12
N TRP A 105 -13.19 19.05 7.63
CA TRP A 105 -12.00 19.86 7.48
C TRP A 105 -11.99 20.65 6.18
N THR A 106 -11.31 21.80 6.20
CA THR A 106 -10.93 22.54 4.99
C THR A 106 -9.41 22.44 4.85
N LEU A 107 -8.96 21.84 3.77
CA LEU A 107 -7.56 21.65 3.42
C LEU A 107 -7.15 22.61 2.32
N LYS A 108 -5.86 22.94 2.24
CA LYS A 108 -5.31 23.86 1.24
C LYS A 108 -4.24 23.18 0.40
N ALA A 109 -4.46 23.16 -0.91
CA ALA A 109 -3.47 22.80 -1.92
C ALA A 109 -2.64 24.05 -2.27
N PHE A 110 -1.30 23.92 -2.36
CA PHE A 110 -0.47 25.12 -2.48
C PHE A 110 0.71 25.03 -3.45
N LYS A 111 1.05 23.84 -3.95
CA LYS A 111 2.12 23.68 -4.94
C LYS A 111 2.07 22.32 -5.65
N TYR A 112 2.74 22.25 -6.79
CA TYR A 112 3.12 20.95 -7.38
C TYR A 112 4.44 20.45 -6.77
N TYR A 113 4.65 19.13 -6.83
CA TYR A 113 5.93 18.48 -6.59
C TYR A 113 6.07 17.25 -7.48
N TYR A 114 7.25 16.65 -7.52
CA TYR A 114 7.40 15.31 -8.08
C TYR A 114 8.49 14.53 -7.35
N ILE A 115 8.36 13.20 -7.41
CA ILE A 115 9.38 12.25 -6.97
C ILE A 115 10.15 11.81 -8.22
N PRO A 116 11.48 12.04 -8.29
CA PRO A 116 12.28 11.63 -9.44
C PRO A 116 12.33 10.10 -9.60
N ALA A 117 12.15 9.63 -10.82
CA ALA A 117 12.31 8.25 -11.25
C ALA A 117 12.88 8.24 -12.66
N ALA A 118 14.12 8.77 -12.81
CA ALA A 118 14.74 9.12 -14.08
C ALA A 118 14.58 8.07 -15.20
N PRO A 119 14.23 8.46 -16.41
CA PRO A 119 14.07 9.82 -16.94
C PRO A 119 12.69 10.45 -16.64
N MET A 120 11.89 9.83 -15.82
CA MET A 120 10.52 10.17 -15.47
C MET A 120 10.44 10.68 -14.01
N GLY A 121 9.24 11.11 -13.62
CA GLY A 121 8.89 11.39 -12.23
C GLY A 121 7.40 11.20 -11.98
N VAL A 122 7.05 10.92 -10.73
CA VAL A 122 5.66 10.84 -10.27
C VAL A 122 5.30 12.19 -9.67
N ALA A 123 4.31 12.86 -10.26
CA ALA A 123 3.89 14.20 -9.87
C ALA A 123 2.69 14.19 -8.92
N GLY A 124 2.59 15.23 -8.09
CA GLY A 124 1.49 15.42 -7.16
C GLY A 124 1.19 16.87 -6.86
N ILE A 125 -0.01 17.10 -6.31
CA ILE A 125 -0.44 18.36 -5.71
C ILE A 125 -0.25 18.25 -4.20
N VAL A 126 0.58 19.11 -3.61
CA VAL A 126 0.89 19.11 -2.17
C VAL A 126 -0.16 19.89 -1.40
N ILE A 127 -0.55 19.35 -0.27
CA ILE A 127 -1.51 19.91 0.67
C ILE A 127 -0.74 20.45 1.88
N GLU A 128 -1.15 21.59 2.40
CA GLU A 128 -0.59 22.12 3.64
C GLU A 128 -0.78 21.10 4.78
N PRO A 129 0.30 20.59 5.41
CA PRO A 129 0.15 19.67 6.53
C PRO A 129 -0.43 20.41 7.74
N THR A 130 -1.61 20.01 8.16
CA THR A 130 -2.30 20.56 9.33
C THR A 130 -2.05 19.70 10.57
N PRO A 131 -2.20 20.25 11.80
CA PRO A 131 -2.17 19.43 13.01
C PRO A 131 -3.20 18.29 12.99
N ASP A 132 -4.37 18.50 12.37
CA ASP A 132 -5.40 17.47 12.25
C ASP A 132 -4.97 16.32 11.33
N LEU A 133 -4.35 16.63 10.18
CA LEU A 133 -3.80 15.60 9.29
C LEU A 133 -2.69 14.79 9.98
N HIS A 134 -1.80 15.44 10.74
CA HIS A 134 -0.77 14.74 11.51
C HIS A 134 -1.37 13.84 12.58
N ARG A 135 -2.36 14.35 13.34
CA ARG A 135 -3.04 13.56 14.38
C ARG A 135 -3.75 12.35 13.78
N LEU A 136 -4.51 12.54 12.69
CA LEU A 136 -5.16 11.43 11.98
C LEU A 136 -4.15 10.37 11.55
N GLN A 137 -3.02 10.78 10.95
CA GLN A 137 -1.97 9.84 10.53
C GLN A 137 -1.43 9.05 11.73
N ASP A 138 -1.09 9.72 12.83
CA ASP A 138 -0.55 9.10 14.03
C ASP A 138 -1.54 8.11 14.67
N GLU A 139 -2.83 8.46 14.72
CA GLU A 139 -3.86 7.59 15.27
C GLU A 139 -4.13 6.37 14.36
N LEU A 140 -4.13 6.54 13.04
CA LEU A 140 -4.26 5.41 12.10
C LEU A 140 -3.08 4.45 12.21
N ILE A 141 -1.84 4.97 12.31
CA ILE A 141 -0.63 4.15 12.50
C ILE A 141 -0.78 3.30 13.76
N LYS A 142 -1.12 3.90 14.91
CA LYS A 142 -1.30 3.20 16.18
C LYS A 142 -2.42 2.15 16.14
N ALA A 143 -3.56 2.51 15.54
CA ALA A 143 -4.72 1.62 15.49
C ALA A 143 -4.50 0.39 14.61
N VAL A 144 -3.72 0.52 13.54
CA VAL A 144 -3.48 -0.55 12.56
C VAL A 144 -2.24 -1.39 12.88
N GLU A 145 -1.29 -0.86 13.66
CA GLU A 145 -0.03 -1.53 14.03
C GLU A 145 -0.17 -3.01 14.43
N PRO A 146 -1.17 -3.44 15.24
CA PRO A 146 -1.31 -4.84 15.66
C PRO A 146 -1.53 -5.83 14.51
N TYR A 147 -1.98 -5.35 13.36
CA TYR A 147 -2.34 -6.16 12.18
C TYR A 147 -1.26 -6.13 11.09
N THR A 148 -0.24 -5.29 11.26
CA THR A 148 0.81 -5.12 10.26
C THR A 148 1.79 -6.28 10.25
N VAL A 149 2.44 -6.44 9.09
CA VAL A 149 3.61 -7.29 8.92
C VAL A 149 4.74 -6.47 8.31
N LYS A 150 5.97 -6.87 8.55
CA LYS A 150 7.14 -6.07 8.20
C LYS A 150 7.28 -5.86 6.69
N THR A 151 7.00 -6.89 5.89
CA THR A 151 7.22 -6.87 4.45
C THR A 151 6.20 -7.75 3.72
N GLY A 152 6.12 -7.58 2.42
CA GLY A 152 5.29 -8.40 1.54
C GLY A 152 6.06 -8.82 0.28
N THR A 153 5.34 -9.43 -0.64
CA THR A 153 5.84 -9.81 -1.96
C THR A 153 5.00 -9.12 -3.03
N PRO A 154 5.34 -9.19 -4.32
CA PRO A 154 4.48 -8.69 -5.39
C PRO A 154 3.03 -9.18 -5.31
N ALA A 155 2.79 -10.39 -4.79
CA ALA A 155 1.44 -10.94 -4.62
C ALA A 155 0.57 -10.19 -3.58
N ALA A 156 1.15 -9.33 -2.74
CA ALA A 156 0.41 -8.47 -1.81
C ALA A 156 -0.33 -7.32 -2.50
N PHE A 157 0.11 -6.95 -3.70
CA PHE A 157 -0.41 -5.84 -4.48
C PHE A 157 -1.47 -6.31 -5.46
N PHE A 158 -2.34 -5.40 -5.87
CA PHE A 158 -3.22 -5.63 -7.02
C PHE A 158 -2.41 -5.51 -8.31
N SER A 159 -2.45 -6.56 -9.13
CA SER A 159 -1.75 -6.60 -10.41
C SER A 159 -2.54 -7.48 -11.37
N GLU A 160 -2.69 -7.01 -12.62
CA GLU A 160 -3.35 -7.76 -13.70
C GLU A 160 -2.40 -8.75 -14.40
N ASP A 161 -1.09 -8.59 -14.19
CA ASP A 161 -0.06 -9.37 -14.88
C ASP A 161 0.70 -10.33 -13.95
N GLY A 162 0.13 -10.62 -12.77
CA GLY A 162 0.72 -11.53 -11.78
C GLY A 162 1.88 -10.92 -11.00
N GLY A 163 1.91 -9.59 -10.85
CA GLY A 163 2.87 -8.86 -10.04
C GLY A 163 4.17 -8.48 -10.77
N ARG A 164 4.24 -8.67 -12.08
CA ARG A 164 5.44 -8.31 -12.87
C ARG A 164 5.66 -6.80 -12.96
N ASP A 165 4.60 -6.01 -12.81
CA ASP A 165 4.62 -4.54 -12.74
C ASP A 165 4.99 -4.00 -11.35
N ILE A 166 5.07 -4.88 -10.33
CA ILE A 166 5.42 -4.51 -8.96
C ILE A 166 6.93 -4.59 -8.76
N GLN A 167 7.57 -3.44 -8.66
CA GLN A 167 9.00 -3.34 -8.47
C GLN A 167 9.41 -3.45 -7.01
N GLY A 168 10.60 -4.00 -6.75
CA GLY A 168 11.15 -4.13 -5.39
C GLY A 168 11.26 -2.80 -4.63
N GLN A 169 11.45 -1.69 -5.34
CA GLN A 169 11.45 -0.34 -4.76
C GLN A 169 10.11 0.03 -4.14
N LEU A 170 8.98 -0.38 -4.76
CA LEU A 170 7.64 -0.16 -4.20
C LEU A 170 7.43 -0.97 -2.93
N ILE A 171 7.87 -2.24 -2.92
CA ILE A 171 7.81 -3.08 -1.72
C ILE A 171 8.60 -2.42 -0.58
N SER A 172 9.82 -1.98 -0.86
CA SER A 172 10.66 -1.27 0.12
C SER A 172 10.04 0.05 0.58
N TYR A 173 9.34 0.76 -0.30
CA TYR A 173 8.64 1.99 0.06
C TYR A 173 7.50 1.73 1.06
N VAL A 174 6.64 0.75 0.80
CA VAL A 174 5.55 0.38 1.72
C VAL A 174 6.10 -0.14 3.06
N GLU A 175 7.17 -0.98 3.03
CA GLU A 175 7.85 -1.48 4.22
C GLU A 175 8.37 -0.35 5.13
N ASN A 176 8.78 0.76 4.53
CA ASN A 176 9.39 1.88 5.24
C ASN A 176 8.49 3.11 5.36
N PHE A 177 7.22 3.02 4.95
CA PHE A 177 6.31 4.17 4.86
C PHE A 177 6.24 4.97 6.16
N VAL A 178 6.01 4.31 7.29
CA VAL A 178 5.93 5.00 8.61
C VAL A 178 7.23 5.72 8.95
N ARG A 179 8.39 5.11 8.66
CA ARG A 179 9.68 5.75 8.90
C ARG A 179 9.91 6.96 7.99
N ASP A 180 9.53 6.85 6.72
CA ASP A 180 9.96 7.79 5.68
C ASP A 180 8.89 8.80 5.26
N ALA A 181 7.62 8.55 5.56
CA ALA A 181 6.49 9.37 5.15
C ALA A 181 5.54 9.77 6.30
N ALA A 182 5.92 9.57 7.56
CA ALA A 182 5.11 9.98 8.70
C ALA A 182 5.82 11.01 9.60
N GLY A 183 5.05 11.61 10.51
CA GLY A 183 5.51 12.61 11.43
C GLY A 183 6.11 13.82 10.71
N LYS A 184 7.35 14.20 11.05
CA LYS A 184 8.04 15.35 10.43
C LYS A 184 8.31 15.20 8.92
N ARG A 185 8.23 14.00 8.38
CA ARG A 185 8.42 13.72 6.96
C ARG A 185 7.09 13.61 6.20
N PHE A 186 5.97 13.75 6.90
CA PHE A 186 4.66 13.70 6.29
C PHE A 186 4.49 14.84 5.28
N ASN A 187 4.28 14.47 4.02
CA ASN A 187 4.04 15.38 2.92
C ASN A 187 2.72 14.98 2.24
N PRO A 188 1.57 15.41 2.81
CA PRO A 188 0.28 15.05 2.26
C PRO A 188 0.13 15.60 0.84
N HIS A 189 -0.27 14.74 -0.08
CA HIS A 189 -0.41 15.11 -1.48
C HIS A 189 -1.41 14.22 -2.19
N VAL A 190 -1.92 14.71 -3.32
CA VAL A 190 -2.67 13.91 -4.30
C VAL A 190 -1.77 13.65 -5.50
N THR A 191 -1.48 12.39 -5.78
CA THR A 191 -0.75 11.99 -6.97
C THR A 191 -1.57 12.30 -8.22
N ILE A 192 -0.95 12.93 -9.22
CA ILE A 192 -1.62 13.38 -10.45
C ILE A 192 -1.10 12.70 -11.72
N GLY A 193 -0.12 11.84 -11.64
CA GLY A 193 0.37 11.08 -12.80
C GLY A 193 1.88 11.05 -12.93
N VAL A 194 2.33 10.61 -14.10
CA VAL A 194 3.75 10.44 -14.45
C VAL A 194 4.06 11.26 -15.69
N ALA A 195 5.22 11.91 -15.73
CA ALA A 195 5.73 12.59 -16.91
C ALA A 195 7.26 12.60 -16.93
N THR A 196 7.85 13.12 -18.01
CA THR A 196 9.30 13.30 -18.08
C THR A 196 9.77 14.34 -17.07
N GLU A 197 10.95 14.14 -16.48
CA GLU A 197 11.51 15.13 -15.54
C GLU A 197 11.63 16.53 -16.15
N LYS A 198 11.91 16.63 -17.45
CA LYS A 198 11.96 17.91 -18.14
C LYS A 198 10.63 18.65 -18.03
N PHE A 199 9.53 18.00 -18.41
CA PHE A 199 8.19 18.58 -18.33
C PHE A 199 7.81 18.94 -16.90
N LEU A 200 8.12 18.06 -15.93
CA LEU A 200 7.82 18.30 -14.52
C LEU A 200 8.56 19.52 -13.97
N LYS A 201 9.82 19.74 -14.33
CA LYS A 201 10.58 20.95 -13.98
C LYS A 201 9.95 22.21 -14.57
N GLU A 202 9.49 22.15 -15.83
CA GLU A 202 8.77 23.25 -16.48
C GLU A 202 7.42 23.54 -15.79
N MET A 203 6.68 22.49 -15.38
CA MET A 203 5.43 22.62 -14.67
C MET A 203 5.63 23.24 -13.27
N LEU A 204 6.65 22.84 -12.53
CA LEU A 204 6.97 23.39 -11.21
C LEU A 204 7.43 24.86 -11.26
N ALA A 205 7.97 25.31 -12.38
CA ALA A 205 8.36 26.70 -12.58
C ALA A 205 7.16 27.64 -12.83
N GLN A 206 5.98 27.10 -13.11
CA GLN A 206 4.76 27.88 -13.30
C GLN A 206 4.13 28.25 -11.97
N PRO A 207 3.46 29.42 -11.87
CA PRO A 207 2.67 29.76 -10.68
C PRO A 207 1.60 28.69 -10.39
N PHE A 208 1.47 28.31 -9.13
CA PHE A 208 0.40 27.45 -8.66
C PHE A 208 -0.66 28.30 -7.95
N PRO A 209 -1.86 28.48 -8.51
CA PRO A 209 -2.95 29.14 -7.78
C PRO A 209 -3.43 28.21 -6.67
N SER A 210 -3.13 28.61 -5.42
CA SER A 210 -3.59 27.86 -4.25
C SER A 210 -5.11 27.81 -4.20
N PHE A 211 -5.67 26.70 -3.77
CA PHE A 211 -7.11 26.51 -3.59
C PHE A 211 -7.40 25.68 -2.34
N THR A 212 -8.64 25.75 -1.86
CA THR A 212 -9.12 24.95 -0.74
C THR A 212 -10.11 23.90 -1.21
N PHE A 213 -10.15 22.78 -0.50
CA PHE A 213 -11.04 21.65 -0.75
C PHE A 213 -11.31 20.93 0.57
N SER A 214 -12.19 19.94 0.59
CA SER A 214 -12.47 19.12 1.77
C SER A 214 -12.31 17.63 1.43
N PRO A 215 -11.94 16.79 2.40
CA PRO A 215 -12.14 15.35 2.25
C PRO A 215 -13.65 15.05 2.12
N ALA A 216 -14.02 14.25 1.12
CA ALA A 216 -15.40 13.80 0.89
C ALA A 216 -15.66 12.43 1.50
N GLY A 217 -14.62 11.65 1.77
CA GLY A 217 -14.68 10.30 2.29
C GLY A 217 -13.32 9.78 2.68
N ALA A 218 -13.29 8.50 3.00
CA ALA A 218 -12.07 7.74 3.21
C ALA A 218 -12.30 6.28 2.81
N SER A 219 -11.27 5.61 2.31
CA SER A 219 -11.33 4.20 1.94
C SER A 219 -10.03 3.48 2.27
N VAL A 220 -10.11 2.16 2.35
CA VAL A 220 -8.95 1.28 2.32
C VAL A 220 -8.84 0.70 0.92
N TYR A 221 -7.69 0.92 0.29
CA TYR A 221 -7.37 0.40 -1.03
C TYR A 221 -6.31 -0.71 -0.93
N GLN A 222 -6.37 -1.66 -1.86
CA GLN A 222 -5.18 -2.46 -2.18
C GLN A 222 -4.32 -1.66 -3.14
N LEU A 223 -3.03 -1.55 -2.80
CA LEU A 223 -2.06 -0.85 -3.61
C LEU A 223 -1.79 -1.59 -4.93
N GLY A 224 -1.62 -0.83 -6.00
CA GLY A 224 -1.14 -1.31 -7.29
C GLY A 224 0.26 -0.79 -7.63
N SER A 225 0.63 -0.89 -8.90
CA SER A 225 1.87 -0.32 -9.42
C SER A 225 1.97 1.18 -9.11
N PHE A 226 3.18 1.69 -8.96
CA PHE A 226 3.49 3.07 -8.53
C PHE A 226 2.93 3.47 -7.15
N GLY A 227 2.44 2.53 -6.34
CA GLY A 227 1.82 2.83 -5.04
C GLY A 227 0.45 3.49 -5.17
N THR A 228 -0.25 3.27 -6.28
CA THR A 228 -1.57 3.83 -6.55
C THR A 228 -2.68 3.12 -5.79
N ALA A 229 -3.74 3.83 -5.42
CA ALA A 229 -4.99 3.26 -4.90
C ALA A 229 -5.72 2.54 -6.03
N ARG A 230 -5.44 1.24 -6.19
CA ARG A 230 -5.83 0.47 -7.38
C ARG A 230 -7.17 -0.23 -7.24
N LYS A 231 -7.43 -0.82 -6.09
CA LYS A 231 -8.66 -1.56 -5.82
C LYS A 231 -9.21 -1.16 -4.46
N GLU A 232 -10.39 -0.57 -4.44
CA GLU A 232 -11.09 -0.33 -3.19
C GLU A 232 -11.42 -1.66 -2.50
N LEU A 233 -10.98 -1.81 -1.26
CA LEU A 233 -11.29 -2.95 -0.40
C LEU A 233 -12.48 -2.64 0.50
N LYS A 234 -12.56 -1.39 0.96
CA LYS A 234 -13.61 -0.95 1.88
C LYS A 234 -13.75 0.56 1.88
N ALA A 235 -14.94 1.08 1.55
CA ALA A 235 -15.31 2.45 1.90
C ALA A 235 -15.49 2.56 3.42
N LEU A 236 -14.88 3.57 4.02
CA LEU A 236 -14.95 3.86 5.44
C LEU A 236 -15.97 4.97 5.70
N THR A 237 -16.49 5.02 6.91
CA THR A 237 -17.48 6.05 7.31
C THR A 237 -16.80 7.04 8.26
N PRO A 238 -16.26 8.17 7.75
CA PRO A 238 -15.60 9.19 8.56
C PRO A 238 -16.56 10.07 9.35
#